data_0d108f5e969a5219d13af76ef616ae2c
#
_entry.id   0d108f5e969a5219d13af76ef616ae2c
#
_cell.length_a   1.000
_cell.length_b   1.000
_cell.length_c   1.000
_cell.angle_alpha   90.00
_cell.angle_beta   90.00
_cell.angle_gamma   90.00
#
_symmetry.space_group_name_H-M   'P 1'
#
loop_
_entity.id
_entity.type
_entity.pdbx_description
1 polymer ?
#
loop_
_entity_poly.entity_id
_entity_poly.type
_entity_poly.pdbx_seq_one_letter_code
_entity_poly.pdbx_strand_id
1 'polypeptide(L)'
;DKDAKTLTVTDRGIGMTADEVERYINQIAFSSAEEFMEKYKNQAIIGHFGLGFYSAFMVADKVEIFTRSYKEGAKTVHWSCEGSPEYEMEETTEQRDRGTTIVLHLSADTLEYGEDSKVEELLRKYCRFLPVPIAFGKVKEWKDGKYVDTNKDNIINNIAPLWTVKPTEITAEQYKDCLLYTSPSPRDGL
;
A
#
# COMPACT_ATOMS: atom_id res chain seq x y z
N ASP A 1 -4.27 3.73 12.94
CA ASP A 1 -4.67 4.40 14.19
C ASP A 1 -5.36 3.40 15.11
N LYS A 2 -4.74 3.10 16.25
CA LYS A 2 -5.22 2.09 17.20
C LYS A 2 -6.50 2.53 17.93
N ASP A 3 -6.58 3.78 18.30
CA ASP A 3 -7.71 4.32 19.07
C ASP A 3 -8.95 4.44 18.17
N ALA A 4 -8.75 4.85 16.93
CA ALA A 4 -9.81 4.89 15.91
C ALA A 4 -10.12 3.51 15.31
N LYS A 5 -9.29 2.49 15.60
CA LYS A 5 -9.36 1.13 15.02
C LYS A 5 -9.32 1.15 13.50
N THR A 6 -8.48 2.00 12.94
CA THR A 6 -8.37 2.15 11.49
C THR A 6 -6.97 1.82 10.98
N LEU A 7 -6.90 1.20 9.81
CA LEU A 7 -5.70 1.06 9.01
C LEU A 7 -5.87 1.88 7.74
N THR A 8 -4.97 2.84 7.52
CA THR A 8 -5.04 3.74 6.37
C THR A 8 -3.86 3.48 5.43
N VAL A 9 -4.17 3.31 4.15
CA VAL A 9 -3.18 3.18 3.08
C VAL A 9 -3.39 4.32 2.08
N THR A 10 -2.34 5.08 1.80
CA THR A 10 -2.40 6.23 0.88
C THR A 10 -1.37 6.07 -0.23
N ASP A 11 -1.78 6.29 -1.47
CA ASP A 11 -0.90 6.39 -2.63
C ASP A 11 -0.98 7.79 -3.29
N ARG A 12 0.01 8.06 -4.13
CA ARG A 12 0.06 9.26 -5.00
C ARG A 12 -0.04 8.88 -6.47
N GLY A 13 -0.80 7.84 -6.77
CA GLY A 13 -1.05 7.31 -8.10
C GLY A 13 -1.88 8.25 -8.97
N ILE A 14 -2.47 7.68 -10.01
CA ILE A 14 -3.29 8.46 -10.95
C ILE A 14 -4.66 8.84 -10.37
N GLY A 15 -5.06 8.20 -9.26
CA GLY A 15 -6.39 8.36 -8.69
C GLY A 15 -7.51 7.94 -9.64
N MET A 16 -8.75 8.16 -9.22
CA MET A 16 -9.95 7.77 -9.99
C MET A 16 -10.97 8.91 -10.01
N THR A 17 -11.73 9.00 -11.10
CA THR A 17 -12.98 9.77 -11.19
C THR A 17 -14.15 8.94 -10.66
N ALA A 18 -15.34 9.54 -10.47
CA ALA A 18 -16.52 8.82 -10.02
C ALA A 18 -16.88 7.66 -10.98
N ASP A 19 -16.83 7.87 -12.29
CA ASP A 19 -17.09 6.84 -13.29
C ASP A 19 -16.06 5.69 -13.21
N GLU A 20 -14.80 6.02 -12.91
CA GLU A 20 -13.74 5.03 -12.76
C GLU A 20 -13.90 4.23 -11.44
N VAL A 21 -14.36 4.85 -10.36
CA VAL A 21 -14.72 4.14 -9.11
C VAL A 21 -15.87 3.19 -9.36
N GLU A 22 -16.93 3.66 -10.04
CA GLU A 22 -18.06 2.81 -10.41
C GLU A 22 -17.63 1.59 -11.24
N ARG A 23 -16.75 1.80 -12.20
CA ARG A 23 -16.28 0.75 -13.10
C ARG A 23 -15.29 -0.22 -12.45
N TYR A 24 -14.34 0.26 -11.65
CA TYR A 24 -13.21 -0.55 -11.17
C TYR A 24 -13.34 -1.02 -9.72
N ILE A 25 -14.20 -0.38 -8.94
CA ILE A 25 -14.44 -0.74 -7.54
C ILE A 25 -15.77 -1.48 -7.40
N ASN A 26 -16.84 -1.03 -8.05
CA ASN A 26 -18.16 -1.62 -7.88
C ASN A 26 -18.41 -2.85 -8.80
N GLN A 27 -17.62 -3.01 -9.87
CA GLN A 27 -17.73 -4.19 -10.75
C GLN A 27 -16.66 -5.23 -10.37
N ILE A 28 -17.12 -6.37 -9.87
CA ILE A 28 -16.26 -7.49 -9.47
C ILE A 28 -15.44 -8.00 -10.66
N ALA A 29 -14.16 -8.27 -10.44
CA ALA A 29 -13.22 -8.78 -11.44
C ALA A 29 -13.01 -7.88 -12.67
N PHE A 30 -13.34 -6.62 -12.58
CA PHE A 30 -13.01 -5.64 -13.61
C PHE A 30 -11.68 -4.94 -13.23
N SER A 31 -10.71 -5.01 -14.11
CA SER A 31 -9.39 -4.41 -13.86
C SER A 31 -9.00 -3.48 -15.00
N SER A 32 -8.51 -2.30 -14.64
CA SER A 32 -7.91 -1.37 -15.60
C SER A 32 -6.49 -1.78 -16.03
N ALA A 33 -5.97 -2.92 -15.53
CA ALA A 33 -4.59 -3.34 -15.77
C ALA A 33 -4.25 -3.48 -17.26
N GLU A 34 -5.17 -4.01 -18.08
CA GLU A 34 -4.95 -4.15 -19.54
C GLU A 34 -4.89 -2.78 -20.22
N GLU A 35 -5.86 -1.89 -19.94
CA GLU A 35 -5.89 -0.53 -20.50
C GLU A 35 -4.64 0.28 -20.06
N PHE A 36 -4.20 0.06 -18.81
CA PHE A 36 -3.00 0.69 -18.28
C PHE A 36 -1.73 0.17 -18.95
N MET A 37 -1.61 -1.15 -19.17
CA MET A 37 -0.48 -1.75 -19.87
C MET A 37 -0.37 -1.31 -21.33
N GLU A 38 -1.48 -1.16 -22.01
CA GLU A 38 -1.51 -0.62 -23.38
C GLU A 38 -1.00 0.83 -23.43
N LYS A 39 -1.41 1.63 -22.46
CA LYS A 39 -1.06 3.05 -22.38
C LYS A 39 0.36 3.30 -21.87
N TYR A 40 0.87 2.44 -20.96
CA TYR A 40 2.14 2.61 -20.25
C TYR A 40 3.02 1.37 -20.37
N LYS A 41 3.44 1.03 -21.58
CA LYS A 41 4.10 -0.23 -22.02
C LYS A 41 5.32 -0.73 -21.23
N ASN A 42 5.84 0.01 -20.26
CA ASN A 42 7.08 -0.34 -19.53
C ASN A 42 6.93 -0.28 -18.01
N GLN A 43 5.72 -0.27 -17.47
CA GLN A 43 5.53 -0.24 -16.02
C GLN A 43 5.10 -1.62 -15.49
N ALA A 44 5.77 -2.07 -14.43
CA ALA A 44 5.39 -3.29 -13.74
C ALA A 44 4.04 -3.10 -13.04
N ILE A 45 3.04 -3.87 -13.45
CA ILE A 45 1.74 -3.95 -12.77
C ILE A 45 1.76 -5.19 -11.89
N ILE A 46 1.37 -5.03 -10.62
CA ILE A 46 1.35 -6.13 -9.64
C ILE A 46 -0.01 -6.84 -9.66
N GLY A 47 -1.10 -6.09 -9.79
CA GLY A 47 -2.47 -6.63 -9.78
C GLY A 47 -3.05 -6.77 -11.19
N HIS A 48 -3.61 -7.95 -11.51
CA HIS A 48 -4.19 -8.23 -12.82
C HIS A 48 -5.68 -8.57 -12.80
N PHE A 49 -6.22 -8.97 -11.65
CA PHE A 49 -7.55 -9.61 -11.60
C PHE A 49 -8.66 -8.71 -11.06
N GLY A 50 -8.37 -7.50 -10.55
CA GLY A 50 -9.39 -6.61 -9.96
C GLY A 50 -10.05 -7.14 -8.69
N LEU A 51 -9.50 -8.19 -8.05
CA LEU A 51 -10.08 -8.82 -6.87
C LEU A 51 -9.39 -8.46 -5.56
N GLY A 52 -8.17 -7.93 -5.62
CA GLY A 52 -7.35 -7.65 -4.43
C GLY A 52 -8.01 -6.68 -3.45
N PHE A 53 -8.73 -5.69 -3.96
CA PHE A 53 -9.44 -4.71 -3.14
C PHE A 53 -10.46 -5.36 -2.19
N TYR A 54 -11.20 -6.37 -2.66
CA TYR A 54 -12.24 -7.00 -1.85
C TYR A 54 -11.72 -7.77 -0.64
N SER A 55 -10.42 -8.12 -0.63
CA SER A 55 -9.79 -8.71 0.55
C SER A 55 -9.79 -7.79 1.77
N ALA A 56 -10.00 -6.49 1.58
CA ALA A 56 -10.15 -5.52 2.66
C ALA A 56 -11.30 -5.88 3.61
N PHE A 57 -12.39 -6.43 3.08
CA PHE A 57 -13.56 -6.87 3.87
C PHE A 57 -13.32 -8.16 4.70
N MET A 58 -12.16 -8.80 4.53
CA MET A 58 -11.78 -9.91 5.42
C MET A 58 -11.30 -9.40 6.79
N VAL A 59 -10.94 -8.12 6.89
CA VAL A 59 -10.38 -7.53 8.11
C VAL A 59 -11.10 -6.26 8.57
N ALA A 60 -12.04 -5.74 7.76
CA ALA A 60 -12.73 -4.49 8.04
C ALA A 60 -14.25 -4.66 7.92
N ASP A 61 -14.98 -4.07 8.87
CA ASP A 61 -16.43 -3.99 8.85
C ASP A 61 -16.92 -2.88 7.90
N LYS A 62 -16.08 -1.85 7.68
CA LYS A 62 -16.32 -0.75 6.74
C LYS A 62 -15.05 -0.39 6.02
N VAL A 63 -15.15 -0.10 4.73
CA VAL A 63 -14.04 0.40 3.90
C VAL A 63 -14.45 1.73 3.28
N GLU A 64 -13.56 2.72 3.37
CA GLU A 64 -13.75 4.01 2.72
C GLU A 64 -12.62 4.26 1.72
N ILE A 65 -12.95 4.85 0.60
CA ILE A 65 -12.01 5.29 -0.43
C ILE A 65 -12.18 6.79 -0.63
N PHE A 66 -11.08 7.52 -0.52
CA PHE A 66 -11.00 8.91 -0.93
C PHE A 66 -10.03 8.98 -2.10
N THR A 67 -10.49 9.38 -3.27
CA THR A 67 -9.65 9.39 -4.46
C THR A 67 -9.88 10.64 -5.30
N ARG A 68 -8.80 11.12 -5.92
CA ARG A 68 -8.85 12.22 -6.87
C ARG A 68 -8.00 11.89 -8.08
N SER A 69 -8.63 11.91 -9.25
CA SER A 69 -7.95 11.64 -10.52
C SER A 69 -6.94 12.72 -10.87
N TYR A 70 -5.89 12.34 -11.61
CA TYR A 70 -4.91 13.26 -12.20
C TYR A 70 -5.51 14.15 -13.30
N LYS A 71 -6.70 13.82 -13.76
CA LYS A 71 -7.37 14.56 -14.83
C LYS A 71 -7.71 15.99 -14.36
N GLU A 72 -7.51 16.95 -15.24
CA GLU A 72 -7.81 18.36 -14.96
C GLU A 72 -9.29 18.53 -14.60
N GLY A 73 -9.57 19.33 -13.56
CA GLY A 73 -10.93 19.56 -13.08
C GLY A 73 -11.56 18.40 -12.30
N ALA A 74 -10.85 17.28 -12.11
CA ALA A 74 -11.39 16.17 -11.34
C ALA A 74 -11.67 16.57 -9.89
N LYS A 75 -12.85 16.20 -9.42
CA LYS A 75 -13.26 16.33 -8.01
C LYS A 75 -12.75 15.17 -7.19
N THR A 76 -12.73 15.35 -5.88
CA THR A 76 -12.50 14.25 -4.95
C THR A 76 -13.76 13.39 -4.87
N VAL A 77 -13.59 12.08 -4.95
CA VAL A 77 -14.65 11.10 -4.78
C VAL A 77 -14.47 10.43 -3.42
N HIS A 78 -15.51 10.38 -2.64
CA HIS A 78 -15.64 9.57 -1.44
C HIS A 78 -16.58 8.40 -1.72
N TRP A 79 -16.10 7.20 -1.46
CA TRP A 79 -16.84 5.96 -1.58
C TRP A 79 -16.76 5.21 -0.26
N SER A 80 -17.86 4.58 0.18
CA SER A 80 -17.88 3.74 1.38
C SER A 80 -18.78 2.53 1.22
N CYS A 81 -18.40 1.43 1.88
CA CYS A 81 -19.18 0.20 1.90
C CYS A 81 -18.93 -0.56 3.20
N GLU A 82 -19.98 -1.19 3.73
CA GLU A 82 -19.96 -2.01 4.94
C GLU A 82 -20.00 -3.52 4.64
N GLY A 83 -19.42 -3.94 3.50
CA GLY A 83 -19.37 -5.34 3.10
C GLY A 83 -20.69 -5.90 2.57
N SER A 84 -21.72 -5.06 2.43
CA SER A 84 -22.99 -5.38 1.77
C SER A 84 -22.90 -5.10 0.26
N PRO A 85 -23.89 -5.53 -0.56
CA PRO A 85 -23.97 -5.09 -1.95
C PRO A 85 -24.24 -3.59 -2.12
N GLU A 86 -24.66 -2.91 -1.06
CA GLU A 86 -24.92 -1.48 -1.05
C GLU A 86 -23.66 -0.70 -0.72
N TYR A 87 -23.45 0.42 -1.40
CA TYR A 87 -22.37 1.35 -1.18
C TYR A 87 -22.88 2.79 -1.25
N GLU A 88 -22.14 3.70 -0.68
CA GLU A 88 -22.36 5.14 -0.83
C GLU A 88 -21.20 5.73 -1.65
N MET A 89 -21.52 6.64 -2.55
CA MET A 89 -20.52 7.36 -3.35
C MET A 89 -20.97 8.79 -3.60
N GLU A 90 -20.08 9.74 -3.36
CA GLU A 90 -20.32 11.16 -3.61
C GLU A 90 -19.07 11.87 -4.14
N GLU A 91 -19.28 12.88 -4.96
CA GLU A 91 -18.23 13.85 -5.28
C GLU A 91 -18.19 14.93 -4.21
N THR A 92 -17.04 15.13 -3.59
CA THR A 92 -16.86 16.12 -2.53
C THR A 92 -16.15 17.37 -3.03
N THR A 93 -16.31 18.47 -2.29
CA THR A 93 -15.58 19.74 -2.51
C THR A 93 -14.23 19.76 -1.78
N GLU A 94 -13.89 18.69 -1.08
CA GLU A 94 -12.61 18.58 -0.38
C GLU A 94 -11.45 18.68 -1.36
N GLN A 95 -10.51 19.57 -1.06
CA GLN A 95 -9.30 19.73 -1.86
C GLN A 95 -8.29 18.68 -1.42
N ARG A 96 -8.01 17.72 -2.31
CA ARG A 96 -6.98 16.69 -2.12
C ARG A 96 -5.99 16.71 -3.27
N ASP A 97 -4.77 16.29 -3.01
CA ASP A 97 -3.84 15.92 -4.06
C ASP A 97 -4.33 14.68 -4.82
N ARG A 98 -3.82 14.48 -6.04
CA ARG A 98 -4.11 13.26 -6.81
C ARG A 98 -3.64 12.02 -6.06
N GLY A 99 -4.33 10.92 -6.22
CA GLY A 99 -4.03 9.63 -5.61
C GLY A 99 -5.23 9.04 -4.91
N THR A 100 -4.99 7.99 -4.12
CA THR A 100 -6.05 7.28 -3.41
C THR A 100 -5.66 7.06 -1.95
N THR A 101 -6.61 7.25 -1.06
CA THR A 101 -6.52 6.88 0.35
C THR A 101 -7.62 5.86 0.63
N ILE A 102 -7.24 4.70 1.16
CA ILE A 102 -8.15 3.66 1.61
C ILE A 102 -8.09 3.61 3.12
N VAL A 103 -9.24 3.69 3.78
CA VAL A 103 -9.39 3.58 5.22
C VAL A 103 -10.16 2.30 5.53
N LEU A 104 -9.53 1.40 6.26
CA LEU A 104 -10.12 0.16 6.74
C LEU A 104 -10.54 0.36 8.20
N HIS A 105 -11.82 0.27 8.49
CA HIS A 105 -12.34 0.22 9.86
C HIS A 105 -12.31 -1.23 10.34
N LEU A 106 -11.32 -1.55 11.17
CA LEU A 106 -11.01 -2.92 11.56
C LEU A 106 -12.16 -3.53 12.38
N SER A 107 -12.51 -4.76 12.04
CA SER A 107 -13.48 -5.55 12.79
C SER A 107 -12.94 -5.91 14.18
N ALA A 108 -13.84 -6.29 15.10
CA ALA A 108 -13.46 -6.66 16.45
C ALA A 108 -12.44 -7.82 16.52
N ASP A 109 -12.52 -8.75 15.56
CA ASP A 109 -11.68 -9.94 15.50
C ASP A 109 -10.30 -9.68 14.85
N THR A 110 -10.10 -8.49 14.27
CA THR A 110 -8.91 -8.14 13.48
C THR A 110 -8.15 -6.94 14.02
N LEU A 111 -8.43 -6.53 15.24
CA LEU A 111 -7.79 -5.37 15.90
C LEU A 111 -6.28 -5.49 16.01
N GLU A 112 -5.71 -6.70 15.92
CA GLU A 112 -4.25 -6.91 15.85
C GLU A 112 -3.59 -6.15 14.68
N TYR A 113 -4.31 -5.92 13.58
CA TYR A 113 -3.82 -5.13 12.43
C TYR A 113 -3.82 -3.61 12.68
N GLY A 114 -4.30 -3.16 13.82
CA GLY A 114 -4.12 -1.79 14.32
C GLY A 114 -2.79 -1.59 15.07
N GLU A 115 -2.04 -2.66 15.34
CA GLU A 115 -0.74 -2.60 16.01
C GLU A 115 0.39 -2.37 15.01
N ASP A 116 1.19 -1.34 15.22
CA ASP A 116 2.30 -0.97 14.33
C ASP A 116 3.27 -2.12 14.07
N SER A 117 3.62 -2.87 15.12
CA SER A 117 4.54 -4.01 15.03
C SER A 117 4.01 -5.12 14.12
N LYS A 118 2.69 -5.39 14.18
CA LYS A 118 2.04 -6.40 13.35
C LYS A 118 2.02 -5.99 11.90
N VAL A 119 1.65 -4.74 11.61
CA VAL A 119 1.63 -4.20 10.25
C VAL A 119 3.04 -4.17 9.67
N GLU A 120 4.03 -3.71 10.43
CA GLU A 120 5.43 -3.69 9.98
C GLU A 120 5.95 -5.08 9.65
N GLU A 121 5.67 -6.08 10.49
CA GLU A 121 6.04 -7.49 10.25
C GLU A 121 5.47 -7.97 8.91
N LEU A 122 4.16 -7.75 8.68
CA LEU A 122 3.48 -8.18 7.45
C LEU A 122 4.04 -7.48 6.21
N LEU A 123 4.26 -6.17 6.29
CA LEU A 123 4.82 -5.40 5.19
C LEU A 123 6.25 -5.87 4.86
N ARG A 124 7.09 -6.11 5.85
CA ARG A 124 8.45 -6.66 5.64
C ARG A 124 8.43 -8.07 5.07
N LYS A 125 7.47 -8.89 5.47
CA LYS A 125 7.35 -10.29 5.01
C LYS A 125 6.84 -10.38 3.57
N TYR A 126 5.79 -9.65 3.23
CA TYR A 126 5.07 -9.81 1.97
C TYR A 126 5.36 -8.73 0.93
N CYS A 127 5.76 -7.53 1.37
CA CYS A 127 5.95 -6.38 0.49
C CYS A 127 7.41 -6.00 0.29
N ARG A 128 8.36 -6.80 0.82
CA ARG A 128 9.79 -6.50 0.88
C ARG A 128 10.42 -6.06 -0.45
N PHE A 129 9.97 -6.63 -1.55
CA PHE A 129 10.54 -6.43 -2.87
C PHE A 129 9.57 -5.81 -3.86
N LEU A 130 8.52 -5.17 -3.37
CA LEU A 130 7.62 -4.42 -4.25
C LEU A 130 8.37 -3.25 -4.89
N PRO A 131 8.12 -2.97 -6.19
CA PRO A 131 8.84 -1.95 -6.94
C PRO A 131 8.40 -0.51 -6.60
N VAL A 132 7.53 -0.35 -5.62
CA VAL A 132 7.03 0.94 -5.13
C VAL A 132 7.48 1.12 -3.69
N PRO A 133 8.09 2.28 -3.32
CA PRO A 133 8.52 2.51 -1.95
C PRO A 133 7.32 2.56 -1.00
N ILE A 134 7.42 1.82 0.10
CA ILE A 134 6.40 1.79 1.15
C ILE A 134 6.97 2.50 2.38
N ALA A 135 6.36 3.64 2.70
CA ALA A 135 6.67 4.38 3.92
C ALA A 135 5.78 3.88 5.07
N PHE A 136 6.40 3.47 6.16
CA PHE A 136 5.70 3.10 7.39
C PHE A 136 6.35 3.80 8.59
N GLY A 137 5.64 4.79 9.10
CA GLY A 137 6.15 5.67 10.14
C GLY A 137 7.30 6.58 9.69
N LYS A 138 8.04 7.12 10.65
CA LYS A 138 9.20 7.98 10.45
C LYS A 138 10.47 7.32 10.93
N VAL A 139 11.59 7.72 10.36
CA VAL A 139 12.91 7.34 10.88
C VAL A 139 13.07 7.94 12.28
N LYS A 140 13.45 7.12 13.25
CA LYS A 140 13.67 7.54 14.63
C LYS A 140 15.15 7.75 14.87
N GLU A 141 15.51 8.88 15.49
CA GLU A 141 16.86 9.20 15.95
C GLU A 141 16.90 9.23 17.47
N TRP A 142 18.01 8.75 18.04
CA TRP A 142 18.25 8.83 19.48
C TRP A 142 18.73 10.23 19.83
N LYS A 143 17.94 10.98 20.63
CA LYS A 143 18.29 12.33 21.14
C LYS A 143 17.89 12.43 22.60
N ASP A 144 18.79 12.93 23.42
CA ASP A 144 18.56 13.26 24.85
C ASP A 144 17.91 12.10 25.66
N GLY A 145 18.39 10.87 25.45
CA GLY A 145 17.89 9.70 26.19
C GLY A 145 16.57 9.12 25.70
N LYS A 146 16.06 9.54 24.53
CA LYS A 146 14.82 9.02 23.93
C LYS A 146 14.90 8.97 22.42
N TYR A 147 14.07 8.10 21.82
CA TYR A 147 13.86 8.09 20.37
C TYR A 147 12.89 9.20 19.98
N VAL A 148 13.26 10.00 18.99
CA VAL A 148 12.46 11.10 18.45
C VAL A 148 12.24 10.84 16.95
N ASP A 149 11.02 11.01 16.49
CA ASP A 149 10.70 10.90 15.08
C ASP A 149 11.35 12.04 14.30
N THR A 150 11.97 11.71 13.16
CA THR A 150 12.52 12.70 12.22
C THR A 150 11.47 13.08 11.17
N ASN A 151 11.81 14.04 10.32
CA ASN A 151 10.97 14.40 9.17
C ASN A 151 11.09 13.42 7.98
N LYS A 152 11.95 12.38 8.10
CA LYS A 152 12.18 11.41 7.02
C LYS A 152 11.23 10.24 7.13
N ASP A 153 10.61 9.85 6.01
CA ASP A 153 9.81 8.63 5.94
C ASP A 153 10.69 7.39 6.12
N ASN A 154 10.22 6.43 6.89
CA ASN A 154 10.86 5.14 7.06
C ASN A 154 10.40 4.22 5.91
N ILE A 155 11.23 4.07 4.88
CA ILE A 155 10.96 3.16 3.76
C ILE A 155 11.36 1.74 4.17
N ILE A 156 10.39 0.84 4.20
CA ILE A 156 10.54 -0.51 4.79
C ILE A 156 10.83 -1.60 3.77
N ASN A 157 10.68 -1.33 2.48
CA ASN A 157 10.92 -2.30 1.42
C ASN A 157 12.12 -1.93 0.53
N ASN A 158 12.65 -2.92 -0.18
CA ASN A 158 13.74 -2.72 -1.14
C ASN A 158 13.18 -2.69 -2.56
N ILE A 159 13.14 -1.52 -3.18
CA ILE A 159 12.62 -1.30 -4.54
C ILE A 159 13.57 -1.72 -5.66
N ALA A 160 14.84 -1.98 -5.33
CA ALA A 160 15.88 -2.42 -6.27
C ALA A 160 16.58 -3.69 -5.75
N PRO A 161 15.88 -4.84 -5.72
CA PRO A 161 16.47 -6.09 -5.27
C PRO A 161 17.64 -6.49 -6.19
N LEU A 162 18.61 -7.23 -5.64
CA LEU A 162 19.89 -7.54 -6.33
C LEU A 162 19.71 -8.20 -7.68
N TRP A 163 18.65 -9.01 -7.88
CA TRP A 163 18.38 -9.65 -9.17
C TRP A 163 17.93 -8.69 -10.28
N THR A 164 17.61 -7.44 -9.94
CA THR A 164 17.29 -6.37 -10.91
C THR A 164 18.50 -5.48 -11.22
N VAL A 165 19.59 -5.62 -10.48
CA VAL A 165 20.82 -4.84 -10.61
C VAL A 165 21.83 -5.64 -11.45
N LYS A 166 22.63 -4.95 -12.27
CA LYS A 166 23.69 -5.63 -13.06
C LYS A 166 24.73 -6.25 -12.12
N PRO A 167 25.16 -7.49 -12.34
CA PRO A 167 26.12 -8.18 -11.47
C PRO A 167 27.41 -7.41 -11.20
N THR A 168 27.85 -6.58 -12.16
CA THR A 168 29.05 -5.73 -12.04
C THR A 168 28.89 -4.54 -11.09
N GLU A 169 27.67 -4.20 -10.74
CA GLU A 169 27.33 -3.07 -9.86
C GLU A 169 27.03 -3.53 -8.41
N ILE A 170 27.03 -4.85 -8.18
CA ILE A 170 26.71 -5.45 -6.88
C ILE A 170 28.00 -5.69 -6.09
N THR A 171 28.04 -5.20 -4.85
CA THR A 171 29.16 -5.42 -3.94
C THR A 171 29.09 -6.80 -3.25
N ALA A 172 30.22 -7.32 -2.80
CA ALA A 172 30.28 -8.58 -2.06
C ALA A 172 29.46 -8.53 -0.75
N GLU A 173 29.34 -7.35 -0.16
CA GLU A 173 28.56 -7.11 1.05
C GLU A 173 27.06 -7.21 0.79
N GLN A 174 26.58 -6.60 -0.30
CA GLN A 174 25.19 -6.72 -0.74
C GLN A 174 24.79 -8.17 -1.08
N TYR A 175 25.73 -8.95 -1.66
CA TYR A 175 25.49 -10.37 -1.89
C TYR A 175 25.33 -11.14 -0.59
N LYS A 176 26.17 -10.90 0.41
CA LYS A 176 26.08 -11.55 1.73
C LYS A 176 24.78 -11.22 2.42
N ASP A 177 24.37 -9.96 2.44
CA ASP A 177 23.11 -9.53 3.04
C ASP A 177 21.91 -10.16 2.36
N CYS A 178 21.91 -10.26 1.04
CA CYS A 178 20.85 -10.92 0.30
C CYS A 178 20.74 -12.41 0.64
N LEU A 179 21.85 -13.14 0.68
CA LEU A 179 21.88 -14.57 0.98
C LEU A 179 21.44 -14.87 2.41
N LEU A 180 21.87 -14.08 3.39
CA LEU A 180 21.47 -14.23 4.79
C LEU A 180 19.95 -14.09 4.99
N TYR A 181 19.33 -13.19 4.24
CA TYR A 181 17.90 -12.93 4.37
C TYR A 181 16.99 -13.83 3.52
N THR A 182 17.46 -14.30 2.38
CA THR A 182 16.64 -15.11 1.44
C THR A 182 16.78 -16.60 1.65
N SER A 183 17.90 -17.04 2.21
CA SER A 183 18.19 -18.45 2.47
C SER A 183 18.98 -18.57 3.77
N PRO A 184 18.35 -18.33 4.94
CA PRO A 184 19.02 -18.54 6.19
C PRO A 184 19.43 -20.03 6.27
N SER A 185 20.74 -20.26 6.44
CA SER A 185 21.24 -21.61 6.65
C SER A 185 20.71 -22.14 8.00
N PRO A 186 20.35 -23.43 8.10
CA PRO A 186 20.01 -24.03 9.39
C PRO A 186 21.15 -23.92 10.44
N ARG A 187 22.35 -23.54 10.01
CA ARG A 187 23.52 -23.32 10.88
C ARG A 187 23.61 -21.90 11.42
N ASP A 188 22.87 -20.94 10.87
CA ASP A 188 22.92 -19.53 11.27
C ASP A 188 21.98 -19.24 12.46
N GLY A 189 21.33 -20.26 13.01
CA GLY A 189 20.41 -20.20 14.15
C GLY A 189 20.95 -20.86 15.43
N LEU A 190 22.28 -21.05 15.54
CA LEU A 190 22.94 -21.57 16.75
C LEU A 190 23.80 -20.49 17.39
#